data_3bece03807d029843adcf06e5197f3ef
#
_entry.id   3bece03807d029843adcf06e5197f3ef
#
_cell.length_a   1.000
_cell.length_b   1.000
_cell.length_c   1.000
_cell.angle_alpha   90.00
_cell.angle_beta   90.00
_cell.angle_gamma   90.00
#
_symmetry.space_group_name_H-M   'P 1'
#
loop_
_entity.id
_entity.type
_entity.pdbx_description
1 polymer ?
#
loop_
_entity_poly.entity_id
_entity_poly.type
_entity_poly.pdbx_seq_one_letter_code
_entity_poly.pdbx_strand_id
1 'polypeptide(L)'
;MLENLHVKNLALIDEQEITFTRGLNILTGETGAGKSIVLGSIHLALGAKADKDSIRSGADYALIELVFSLNDIQKKQMEEMEIPLEEDGTLLLQRKIMPGKSICRINGETVSVSQLKELSGCLMDMYGQHEHQTLLKPLAYGKMLDQYIGSKALECKEALKEELRQYQELKQQLDEQDMDEEMRKRQADLLSFEVNEIEAASLQKGEDEELEKQYQKLVHARRIQEAVTGAYAMTGYEEEESAGNMLGRAMRELKSVQKLDEELDVLGGQLTEIDSLLNDFNRALSEYSDSLNFEEEEFAAVEERLNLINHLKSKYGNTVADILTSYEQKQEKLEQLGNYELYLEQLKKQIEDKKQHILEICKTLSGLRKEAAEPLSRKLKAAMIDLNFIDVQFDIEVTSDPDHFHADGYDKIEFLISVNPGEAMRPIWQVASGGELSRIMLAFKTVFADKEDTATLIFDEIDTGISGKTAWKVSEKMGQLSRDKQIICITHLPQIAAMADTHFLIEKSVKENRTVTDLTKLSEEGSLRELARLLGSEEVSEAAISNAKEMKVTAQKAKEQTT
;
A
#
# COMPACT_ATOMS: atom_id res chain seq x y z
N MET A 1 12.65 7.42 -14.30
CA MET A 1 13.32 7.23 -15.61
C MET A 1 14.06 5.90 -15.60
N LEU A 2 13.97 5.08 -16.66
CA LEU A 2 14.74 3.84 -16.77
C LEU A 2 16.20 4.18 -17.09
N GLU A 3 17.13 3.81 -16.24
CA GLU A 3 18.56 4.08 -16.43
C GLU A 3 19.29 2.89 -17.02
N ASN A 4 18.99 1.69 -16.51
CA ASN A 4 19.72 0.50 -16.93
C ASN A 4 18.78 -0.69 -17.09
N LEU A 5 19.06 -1.51 -18.10
CA LEU A 5 18.48 -2.83 -18.33
C LEU A 5 19.62 -3.83 -18.42
N HIS A 6 19.66 -4.77 -17.47
CA HIS A 6 20.53 -5.94 -17.52
C HIS A 6 19.71 -7.19 -17.77
N VAL A 7 20.12 -7.96 -18.77
CA VAL A 7 19.46 -9.22 -19.17
C VAL A 7 20.49 -10.31 -19.29
N LYS A 8 20.22 -11.46 -18.66
CA LYS A 8 21.08 -12.65 -18.73
C LYS A 8 20.30 -13.90 -19.01
N ASN A 9 20.78 -14.71 -19.94
CA ASN A 9 20.21 -16.00 -20.32
C ASN A 9 18.74 -15.95 -20.77
N LEU A 10 18.34 -14.93 -21.50
CA LEU A 10 16.97 -14.77 -21.98
C LEU A 10 16.90 -14.95 -23.50
N ALA A 11 16.18 -15.95 -23.96
CA ALA A 11 16.00 -16.27 -25.38
C ALA A 11 17.34 -16.28 -26.16
N LEU A 12 17.56 -15.29 -27.04
CA LEU A 12 18.80 -15.15 -27.81
C LEU A 12 19.87 -14.28 -27.12
N ILE A 13 19.55 -13.66 -26.00
CA ILE A 13 20.50 -12.85 -25.24
C ILE A 13 21.25 -13.73 -24.25
N ASP A 14 22.58 -13.70 -24.34
CA ASP A 14 23.47 -14.36 -23.38
C ASP A 14 23.63 -13.51 -22.13
N GLU A 15 24.28 -12.37 -22.27
CA GLU A 15 24.34 -11.33 -21.24
C GLU A 15 24.47 -9.97 -21.94
N GLN A 16 23.59 -9.04 -21.57
CA GLN A 16 23.56 -7.72 -22.17
C GLN A 16 23.19 -6.67 -21.11
N GLU A 17 23.95 -5.59 -21.12
CA GLU A 17 23.68 -4.42 -20.29
C GLU A 17 23.47 -3.19 -21.19
N ILE A 18 22.40 -2.44 -20.92
CA ILE A 18 21.98 -1.31 -21.74
C ILE A 18 21.74 -0.12 -20.83
N THR A 19 22.47 0.96 -21.03
CA THR A 19 22.25 2.22 -20.32
C THR A 19 21.48 3.19 -21.20
N PHE A 20 20.26 3.52 -20.79
CA PHE A 20 19.41 4.50 -21.46
C PHE A 20 19.73 5.91 -20.95
N THR A 21 19.43 6.91 -21.79
CA THR A 21 19.63 8.31 -21.46
C THR A 21 18.29 9.06 -21.43
N ARG A 22 18.29 10.28 -20.92
CA ARG A 22 17.16 11.19 -21.09
C ARG A 22 16.92 11.44 -22.58
N GLY A 23 15.71 11.88 -22.92
CA GLY A 23 15.34 12.17 -24.29
C GLY A 23 14.93 10.94 -25.07
N LEU A 24 15.18 10.95 -26.38
CA LEU A 24 14.71 9.94 -27.33
C LEU A 24 15.78 8.88 -27.58
N ASN A 25 15.56 7.69 -27.02
CA ASN A 25 16.39 6.49 -27.23
C ASN A 25 15.77 5.66 -28.36
N ILE A 26 16.48 5.52 -29.47
CA ILE A 26 16.01 4.76 -30.63
C ILE A 26 16.80 3.48 -30.77
N LEU A 27 16.07 2.38 -30.99
CA LEU A 27 16.61 1.05 -31.25
C LEU A 27 16.31 0.68 -32.71
N THR A 28 17.35 0.51 -33.52
CA THR A 28 17.24 0.01 -34.91
C THR A 28 17.84 -1.38 -35.00
N GLY A 29 17.66 -2.04 -36.13
CA GLY A 29 18.19 -3.36 -36.43
C GLY A 29 17.32 -4.09 -37.44
N GLU A 30 17.75 -5.28 -37.90
CA GLU A 30 16.98 -6.09 -38.82
C GLU A 30 15.72 -6.69 -38.20
N THR A 31 14.69 -6.94 -39.01
CA THR A 31 13.48 -7.65 -38.60
C THR A 31 13.83 -9.04 -38.09
N GLY A 32 13.30 -9.39 -36.90
CA GLY A 32 13.67 -10.66 -36.25
C GLY A 32 15.00 -10.66 -35.49
N ALA A 33 15.75 -9.53 -35.47
CA ALA A 33 17.06 -9.42 -34.80
C ALA A 33 17.01 -9.28 -33.28
N GLY A 34 15.87 -9.55 -32.65
CA GLY A 34 15.79 -9.48 -31.18
C GLY A 34 15.20 -8.18 -30.63
N LYS A 35 14.68 -7.29 -31.51
CA LYS A 35 13.96 -6.08 -31.07
C LYS A 35 12.86 -6.42 -30.06
N SER A 36 12.01 -7.39 -30.40
CA SER A 36 10.95 -7.90 -29.52
C SER A 36 11.50 -8.59 -28.25
N ILE A 37 12.75 -9.05 -28.25
CA ILE A 37 13.36 -9.70 -27.07
C ILE A 37 13.72 -8.63 -26.04
N VAL A 38 14.25 -7.47 -26.46
CA VAL A 38 14.57 -6.35 -25.55
C VAL A 38 13.31 -5.82 -24.87
N LEU A 39 12.25 -5.55 -25.64
CA LEU A 39 10.98 -5.14 -25.06
C LEU A 39 10.34 -6.24 -24.23
N GLY A 40 10.37 -7.48 -24.73
CA GLY A 40 9.89 -8.64 -23.99
C GLY A 40 10.61 -8.82 -22.65
N SER A 41 11.91 -8.49 -22.57
CA SER A 41 12.64 -8.51 -21.30
C SER A 41 12.10 -7.47 -20.33
N ILE A 42 11.85 -6.24 -20.76
CA ILE A 42 11.25 -5.20 -19.92
C ILE A 42 9.85 -5.64 -19.47
N HIS A 43 9.03 -6.16 -20.36
CA HIS A 43 7.70 -6.71 -20.04
C HIS A 43 7.76 -7.80 -18.97
N LEU A 44 8.67 -8.74 -19.15
CA LEU A 44 8.87 -9.81 -18.18
C LEU A 44 9.30 -9.26 -16.83
N ALA A 45 10.21 -8.28 -16.79
CA ALA A 45 10.64 -7.64 -15.55
C ALA A 45 9.49 -6.92 -14.84
N LEU A 46 8.54 -6.34 -15.58
CA LEU A 46 7.36 -5.64 -15.07
C LEU A 46 6.17 -6.57 -14.73
N GLY A 47 6.37 -7.87 -14.74
CA GLY A 47 5.36 -8.83 -14.26
C GLY A 47 4.52 -9.51 -15.34
N ALA A 48 4.89 -9.42 -16.62
CA ALA A 48 4.25 -10.22 -17.66
C ALA A 48 4.44 -11.73 -17.43
N LYS A 49 3.57 -12.54 -18.02
CA LYS A 49 3.65 -14.00 -17.90
C LYS A 49 4.93 -14.51 -18.56
N ALA A 50 5.73 -15.27 -17.82
CA ALA A 50 6.93 -15.91 -18.34
C ALA A 50 6.58 -17.29 -18.88
N ASP A 51 6.96 -17.55 -20.13
CA ASP A 51 6.88 -18.88 -20.73
C ASP A 51 8.18 -19.67 -20.47
N LYS A 52 8.08 -21.00 -20.49
CA LYS A 52 9.26 -21.88 -20.28
C LYS A 52 10.32 -21.67 -21.34
N ASP A 53 9.92 -21.28 -22.55
CA ASP A 53 10.80 -21.07 -23.71
C ASP A 53 11.53 -19.71 -23.65
N SER A 54 11.23 -18.88 -22.65
CA SER A 54 11.93 -17.61 -22.42
C SER A 54 13.37 -17.81 -21.93
N ILE A 55 13.67 -18.95 -21.28
CA ILE A 55 15.02 -19.27 -20.79
C ILE A 55 15.88 -19.75 -21.95
N ARG A 56 17.10 -19.20 -22.07
CA ARG A 56 18.07 -19.60 -23.07
C ARG A 56 18.37 -21.10 -22.98
N SER A 57 18.41 -21.77 -24.12
CA SER A 57 18.70 -23.22 -24.18
C SER A 57 20.05 -23.53 -23.55
N GLY A 58 20.04 -24.40 -22.53
CA GLY A 58 21.22 -24.81 -21.77
C GLY A 58 21.53 -23.95 -20.54
N ALA A 59 20.67 -22.97 -20.20
CA ALA A 59 20.78 -22.20 -18.98
C ALA A 59 19.75 -22.67 -17.92
N ASP A 60 20.11 -22.60 -16.66
CA ASP A 60 19.25 -22.97 -15.53
C ASP A 60 18.22 -21.91 -15.17
N TYR A 61 18.49 -20.65 -15.53
CA TYR A 61 17.63 -19.51 -15.24
C TYR A 61 17.86 -18.35 -16.23
N ALA A 62 16.87 -17.49 -16.36
CA ALA A 62 17.02 -16.17 -16.95
C ALA A 62 16.91 -15.10 -15.85
N LEU A 63 17.68 -14.02 -15.97
CA LEU A 63 17.68 -12.89 -15.05
C LEU A 63 17.44 -11.60 -15.83
N ILE A 64 16.55 -10.77 -15.30
CA ILE A 64 16.29 -9.44 -15.86
C ILE A 64 16.28 -8.45 -14.69
N GLU A 65 17.02 -7.36 -14.85
CA GLU A 65 17.14 -6.30 -13.87
C GLU A 65 16.90 -4.97 -14.55
N LEU A 66 16.08 -4.13 -13.91
CA LEU A 66 15.79 -2.76 -14.33
C LEU A 66 16.15 -1.81 -13.22
N VAL A 67 16.92 -0.78 -13.54
CA VAL A 67 17.27 0.29 -12.60
C VAL A 67 16.56 1.57 -13.02
N PHE A 68 15.82 2.16 -12.09
CA PHE A 68 15.09 3.41 -12.29
C PHE A 68 15.61 4.50 -11.37
N SER A 69 15.78 5.72 -11.90
CA SER A 69 15.80 6.92 -11.07
C SER A 69 14.39 7.50 -10.98
N LEU A 70 13.96 7.80 -9.75
CA LEU A 70 12.62 8.25 -9.45
C LEU A 70 12.57 9.78 -9.32
N ASN A 71 11.47 10.38 -9.79
CA ASN A 71 11.14 11.76 -9.48
C ASN A 71 10.46 11.87 -8.11
N ASP A 72 10.25 13.10 -7.61
CA ASP A 72 9.72 13.33 -6.27
C ASP A 72 8.28 12.82 -6.10
N ILE A 73 7.48 12.80 -7.18
CA ILE A 73 6.12 12.26 -7.17
C ILE A 73 6.16 10.74 -7.06
N GLN A 74 7.02 10.11 -7.87
CA GLN A 74 7.20 8.65 -7.82
C GLN A 74 7.76 8.19 -6.47
N LYS A 75 8.66 8.96 -5.84
CA LYS A 75 9.15 8.65 -4.48
C LYS A 75 8.03 8.62 -3.46
N LYS A 76 7.12 9.61 -3.48
CA LYS A 76 5.96 9.63 -2.60
C LYS A 76 5.02 8.43 -2.83
N GLN A 77 4.80 8.07 -4.10
CA GLN A 77 4.01 6.87 -4.43
C GLN A 77 4.65 5.59 -3.89
N MET A 78 5.99 5.48 -3.91
CA MET A 78 6.72 4.35 -3.33
C MET A 78 6.56 4.31 -1.80
N GLU A 79 6.65 5.47 -1.13
CA GLU A 79 6.40 5.58 0.31
C GLU A 79 4.97 5.14 0.68
N GLU A 80 3.96 5.56 -0.09
CA GLU A 80 2.56 5.15 0.10
C GLU A 80 2.35 3.63 -0.11
N MET A 81 3.16 3.02 -0.97
CA MET A 81 3.16 1.57 -1.24
C MET A 81 4.06 0.78 -0.27
N GLU A 82 4.68 1.45 0.72
CA GLU A 82 5.61 0.87 1.68
C GLU A 82 6.84 0.19 1.01
N ILE A 83 7.29 0.71 -0.15
CA ILE A 83 8.44 0.19 -0.87
C ILE A 83 9.70 0.93 -0.42
N PRO A 84 10.69 0.23 0.16
CA PRO A 84 11.93 0.85 0.59
C PRO A 84 12.75 1.32 -0.63
N LEU A 85 13.22 2.57 -0.58
CA LEU A 85 14.10 3.15 -1.60
C LEU A 85 15.56 3.08 -1.12
N GLU A 86 16.49 2.97 -2.08
CA GLU A 86 17.92 3.15 -1.81
C GLU A 86 18.23 4.61 -1.43
N GLU A 87 19.34 4.85 -0.74
CA GLU A 87 19.73 6.19 -0.26
C GLU A 87 19.86 7.23 -1.39
N ASP A 88 20.23 6.79 -2.59
CA ASP A 88 20.35 7.63 -3.79
C ASP A 88 19.01 7.85 -4.52
N GLY A 89 17.92 7.25 -4.04
CA GLY A 89 16.59 7.31 -4.63
C GLY A 89 16.43 6.47 -5.90
N THR A 90 17.28 5.46 -6.10
CA THR A 90 17.15 4.48 -7.18
C THR A 90 16.23 3.33 -6.76
N LEU A 91 15.61 2.71 -7.78
CA LEU A 91 14.75 1.54 -7.63
C LEU A 91 15.26 0.42 -8.53
N LEU A 92 15.64 -0.71 -7.94
CA LEU A 92 16.06 -1.91 -8.64
C LEU A 92 14.92 -2.92 -8.69
N LEU A 93 14.41 -3.22 -9.89
CA LEU A 93 13.50 -4.34 -10.13
C LEU A 93 14.28 -5.52 -10.67
N GLN A 94 14.14 -6.67 -10.04
CA GLN A 94 14.82 -7.89 -10.45
C GLN A 94 13.81 -9.01 -10.63
N ARG A 95 13.90 -9.72 -11.77
CA ARG A 95 13.13 -10.93 -12.00
C ARG A 95 14.01 -12.09 -12.42
N LYS A 96 14.03 -13.14 -11.62
CA LYS A 96 14.70 -14.41 -11.92
C LYS A 96 13.67 -15.45 -12.32
N ILE A 97 13.76 -15.93 -13.56
CA ILE A 97 12.86 -16.93 -14.14
C ILE A 97 13.58 -18.28 -14.16
N MET A 98 12.94 -19.29 -13.61
CA MET A 98 13.42 -20.66 -13.55
C MET A 98 12.32 -21.60 -14.08
N PRO A 99 12.66 -22.83 -14.49
CA PRO A 99 11.65 -23.80 -14.91
C PRO A 99 10.58 -24.01 -13.83
N GLY A 100 9.34 -23.61 -14.13
CA GLY A 100 8.18 -23.78 -13.25
C GLY A 100 7.99 -22.71 -12.15
N LYS A 101 8.91 -21.77 -11.96
CA LYS A 101 8.78 -20.68 -10.98
C LYS A 101 9.49 -19.42 -11.42
N SER A 102 9.02 -18.26 -10.92
CA SER A 102 9.77 -17.01 -11.01
C SER A 102 9.82 -16.30 -9.66
N ILE A 103 10.92 -15.60 -9.40
CA ILE A 103 11.14 -14.80 -8.20
C ILE A 103 11.25 -13.35 -8.65
N CYS A 104 10.42 -12.48 -8.06
CA CYS A 104 10.46 -11.05 -8.27
C CYS A 104 11.03 -10.38 -7.02
N ARG A 105 11.88 -9.38 -7.21
CA ARG A 105 12.43 -8.58 -6.11
C ARG A 105 12.41 -7.10 -6.44
N ILE A 106 12.21 -6.29 -5.41
CA ILE A 106 12.33 -4.84 -5.45
C ILE A 106 13.36 -4.47 -4.38
N ASN A 107 14.46 -3.83 -4.77
CA ASN A 107 15.60 -3.48 -3.89
C ASN A 107 16.04 -4.66 -2.98
N GLY A 108 16.08 -5.87 -3.56
CA GLY A 108 16.47 -7.11 -2.88
C GLY A 108 15.35 -7.82 -2.12
N GLU A 109 14.24 -7.18 -1.81
CA GLU A 109 13.09 -7.78 -1.13
C GLU A 109 12.20 -8.55 -2.10
N THR A 110 11.74 -9.73 -1.68
CA THR A 110 10.89 -10.57 -2.53
C THR A 110 9.44 -10.09 -2.51
N VAL A 111 8.89 -9.85 -3.69
CA VAL A 111 7.52 -9.35 -3.88
C VAL A 111 6.69 -10.28 -4.76
N SER A 112 5.37 -10.13 -4.70
CA SER A 112 4.45 -10.83 -5.59
C SER A 112 4.45 -10.21 -7.00
N VAL A 113 4.05 -10.99 -8.01
CA VAL A 113 3.89 -10.49 -9.38
C VAL A 113 2.80 -9.42 -9.46
N SER A 114 1.80 -9.47 -8.57
CA SER A 114 0.72 -8.48 -8.50
C SER A 114 1.25 -7.11 -8.06
N GLN A 115 2.03 -7.07 -6.97
CA GLN A 115 2.70 -5.86 -6.49
C GLN A 115 3.64 -5.28 -7.54
N LEU A 116 4.41 -6.14 -8.24
CA LEU A 116 5.29 -5.70 -9.31
C LEU A 116 4.52 -5.06 -10.49
N LYS A 117 3.34 -5.59 -10.85
CA LYS A 117 2.47 -5.00 -11.87
C LYS A 117 1.87 -3.67 -11.46
N GLU A 118 1.46 -3.54 -10.23
CA GLU A 118 0.94 -2.29 -9.68
C GLU A 118 2.00 -1.19 -9.72
N LEU A 119 3.19 -1.51 -9.24
CA LEU A 119 4.36 -0.63 -9.30
C LEU A 119 4.73 -0.23 -10.74
N SER A 120 4.67 -1.16 -11.69
CA SER A 120 5.07 -0.91 -13.08
C SER A 120 4.28 0.22 -13.72
N GLY A 121 3.00 0.36 -13.39
CA GLY A 121 2.12 1.43 -13.89
C GLY A 121 2.54 2.84 -13.45
N CYS A 122 3.29 2.97 -12.34
CA CYS A 122 3.83 4.24 -11.86
C CYS A 122 5.17 4.60 -12.50
N LEU A 123 5.91 3.61 -13.01
CA LEU A 123 7.28 3.78 -13.50
C LEU A 123 7.35 4.10 -14.97
N MET A 124 6.60 3.35 -15.79
CA MET A 124 6.63 3.50 -17.24
C MET A 124 5.35 3.04 -17.92
N ASP A 125 5.10 3.61 -19.10
CA ASP A 125 4.05 3.16 -20.00
C ASP A 125 4.64 2.53 -21.26
N MET A 126 4.08 1.40 -21.69
CA MET A 126 4.50 0.68 -22.89
C MET A 126 3.35 0.62 -23.90
N TYR A 127 3.67 0.82 -25.18
CA TYR A 127 2.71 0.88 -26.29
C TYR A 127 3.17 -0.03 -27.42
N GLY A 128 2.50 -1.18 -27.61
CA GLY A 128 2.81 -2.20 -28.61
C GLY A 128 1.66 -3.19 -28.78
N GLN A 129 1.83 -4.20 -29.65
CA GLN A 129 0.78 -5.13 -30.12
C GLN A 129 -0.05 -5.83 -29.02
N HIS A 130 0.43 -5.85 -27.78
CA HIS A 130 -0.24 -6.56 -26.67
C HIS A 130 -0.58 -5.68 -25.47
N GLU A 131 -0.40 -4.35 -25.53
CA GLU A 131 -0.45 -3.47 -24.34
C GLU A 131 -1.24 -2.17 -24.44
N HIS A 132 -2.09 -2.04 -25.43
CA HIS A 132 -3.02 -0.90 -25.51
C HIS A 132 -4.08 -0.89 -24.38
N GLN A 133 -3.77 -1.52 -23.25
CA GLN A 133 -4.77 -1.85 -22.24
C GLN A 133 -5.44 -0.63 -21.61
N THR A 134 -4.77 0.53 -21.55
CA THR A 134 -5.36 1.71 -20.90
C THR A 134 -6.42 2.38 -21.79
N LEU A 135 -6.14 2.58 -23.09
CA LEU A 135 -7.15 3.09 -24.04
C LEU A 135 -8.23 2.06 -24.40
N LEU A 136 -7.94 0.77 -24.22
CA LEU A 136 -8.92 -0.29 -24.46
C LEU A 136 -9.85 -0.53 -23.26
N LYS A 137 -9.59 0.11 -22.10
CA LYS A 137 -10.43 0.01 -20.92
C LYS A 137 -11.34 1.22 -20.79
N PRO A 138 -12.64 1.11 -21.05
CA PRO A 138 -13.58 2.22 -20.89
C PRO A 138 -13.54 2.88 -19.50
N LEU A 139 -13.22 2.10 -18.46
CA LEU A 139 -13.04 2.60 -17.08
C LEU A 139 -11.91 3.63 -16.92
N ALA A 140 -10.95 3.69 -17.84
CA ALA A 140 -9.86 4.67 -17.77
C ALA A 140 -10.25 6.03 -18.34
N TYR A 141 -11.29 6.12 -19.18
CA TYR A 141 -11.65 7.37 -19.87
C TYR A 141 -12.09 8.46 -18.90
N GLY A 142 -12.83 8.08 -17.84
CA GLY A 142 -13.19 9.00 -16.76
C GLY A 142 -11.97 9.59 -16.07
N LYS A 143 -11.01 8.75 -15.73
CA LYS A 143 -9.75 9.21 -15.10
C LYS A 143 -8.96 10.15 -16.01
N MET A 144 -8.88 9.83 -17.31
CA MET A 144 -8.20 10.71 -18.29
C MET A 144 -8.88 12.07 -18.42
N LEU A 145 -10.22 12.10 -18.49
CA LEU A 145 -10.97 13.35 -18.56
C LEU A 145 -10.83 14.17 -17.26
N ASP A 146 -10.91 13.51 -16.10
CA ASP A 146 -10.72 14.13 -14.79
C ASP A 146 -9.30 14.71 -14.64
N GLN A 147 -8.28 14.00 -15.14
CA GLN A 147 -6.89 14.46 -15.16
C GLN A 147 -6.71 15.69 -16.07
N TYR A 148 -7.43 15.75 -17.20
CA TYR A 148 -7.43 16.92 -18.05
C TYR A 148 -8.08 18.13 -17.37
N ILE A 149 -9.16 17.94 -16.63
CA ILE A 149 -9.83 18.98 -15.83
C ILE A 149 -8.90 19.47 -14.70
N GLY A 150 -8.19 18.56 -14.02
CA GLY A 150 -7.23 18.88 -12.96
C GLY A 150 -7.88 19.01 -11.59
N SER A 151 -7.40 19.97 -10.76
CA SER A 151 -7.75 20.08 -9.33
C SER A 151 -9.24 20.09 -9.03
N LYS A 152 -10.06 20.75 -9.87
CA LYS A 152 -11.52 20.79 -9.66
C LYS A 152 -12.20 19.42 -9.70
N ALA A 153 -11.75 18.54 -10.59
CA ALA A 153 -12.28 17.18 -10.64
C ALA A 153 -11.80 16.34 -9.44
N LEU A 154 -10.54 16.53 -9.00
CA LEU A 154 -9.98 15.89 -7.82
C LEU A 154 -10.75 16.27 -6.56
N GLU A 155 -10.98 17.56 -6.33
CA GLU A 155 -11.76 18.07 -5.20
C GLU A 155 -13.17 17.47 -5.16
N CYS A 156 -13.85 17.41 -6.31
CA CYS A 156 -15.16 16.75 -6.41
C CYS A 156 -15.08 15.25 -6.07
N LYS A 157 -14.04 14.54 -6.52
CA LYS A 157 -13.87 13.11 -6.25
C LYS A 157 -13.52 12.81 -4.80
N GLU A 158 -12.70 13.64 -4.16
CA GLU A 158 -12.40 13.52 -2.72
C GLU A 158 -13.66 13.74 -1.89
N ALA A 159 -14.43 14.79 -2.19
CA ALA A 159 -15.71 15.04 -1.53
C ALA A 159 -16.70 13.87 -1.76
N LEU A 160 -16.77 13.36 -2.99
CA LEU A 160 -17.64 12.22 -3.34
C LEU A 160 -17.24 10.95 -2.59
N LYS A 161 -15.96 10.68 -2.47
CA LYS A 161 -15.44 9.51 -1.74
C LYS A 161 -15.82 9.54 -0.27
N GLU A 162 -15.71 10.71 0.37
CA GLU A 162 -16.08 10.88 1.78
C GLU A 162 -17.59 10.77 1.98
N GLU A 163 -18.41 11.40 1.14
CA GLU A 163 -19.87 11.30 1.22
C GLU A 163 -20.37 9.88 0.96
N LEU A 164 -19.75 9.16 0.00
CA LEU A 164 -20.05 7.75 -0.26
C LEU A 164 -19.70 6.84 0.91
N ARG A 165 -18.56 7.08 1.58
CA ARG A 165 -18.18 6.34 2.77
C ARG A 165 -19.25 6.48 3.86
N GLN A 166 -19.66 7.72 4.15
CA GLN A 166 -20.70 8.00 5.13
C GLN A 166 -22.07 7.41 4.74
N TYR A 167 -22.41 7.50 3.45
CA TYR A 167 -23.63 6.87 2.92
C TYR A 167 -23.62 5.36 3.09
N GLN A 168 -22.50 4.70 2.81
CA GLN A 168 -22.35 3.25 2.98
C GLN A 168 -22.41 2.83 4.45
N GLU A 169 -21.78 3.60 5.35
CA GLU A 169 -21.85 3.39 6.79
C GLU A 169 -23.30 3.49 7.31
N LEU A 170 -24.03 4.52 6.90
CA LEU A 170 -25.44 4.68 7.28
C LEU A 170 -26.31 3.55 6.69
N LYS A 171 -26.04 3.13 5.48
CA LYS A 171 -26.75 2.02 4.84
C LYS A 171 -26.48 0.70 5.52
N GLN A 172 -25.23 0.44 5.89
CA GLN A 172 -24.86 -0.73 6.67
C GLN A 172 -25.56 -0.72 8.04
N GLN A 173 -25.61 0.43 8.71
CA GLN A 173 -26.36 0.57 9.96
C GLN A 173 -27.84 0.27 9.76
N LEU A 174 -28.45 0.69 8.65
CA LEU A 174 -29.85 0.36 8.33
C LEU A 174 -30.05 -1.14 8.10
N ASP A 175 -29.15 -1.76 7.32
CA ASP A 175 -29.21 -3.20 6.99
C ASP A 175 -29.00 -4.07 8.26
N GLU A 176 -28.12 -3.65 9.18
CA GLU A 176 -27.92 -4.31 10.48
C GLU A 176 -29.14 -4.19 11.41
N GLN A 177 -29.97 -3.19 11.19
CA GLN A 177 -31.20 -2.94 11.98
C GLN A 177 -32.44 -3.70 11.42
N ASP A 178 -32.33 -4.30 10.24
CA ASP A 178 -33.46 -5.09 9.66
C ASP A 178 -33.54 -6.49 10.29
N MET A 179 -33.57 -6.51 11.63
CA MET A 179 -33.71 -7.71 12.43
C MET A 179 -35.18 -8.01 12.70
N ASP A 180 -35.53 -9.31 12.81
CA ASP A 180 -36.83 -9.78 13.26
C ASP A 180 -37.15 -9.21 14.67
N GLU A 181 -38.41 -8.84 14.91
CA GLU A 181 -38.87 -8.21 16.16
C GLU A 181 -38.53 -9.05 17.40
N GLU A 182 -38.55 -10.36 17.28
CA GLU A 182 -38.20 -11.28 18.36
C GLU A 182 -36.69 -11.25 18.69
N MET A 183 -35.84 -11.15 17.66
CA MET A 183 -34.39 -10.97 17.85
C MET A 183 -34.04 -9.62 18.48
N ARG A 184 -34.75 -8.56 18.09
CA ARG A 184 -34.57 -7.21 18.67
C ARG A 184 -34.90 -7.19 20.15
N LYS A 185 -36.04 -7.80 20.54
CA LYS A 185 -36.44 -7.88 21.94
C LYS A 185 -35.40 -8.65 22.77
N ARG A 186 -34.94 -9.78 22.28
CA ARG A 186 -33.85 -10.55 22.92
C ARG A 186 -32.55 -9.73 23.06
N GLN A 187 -32.21 -8.98 22.03
CA GLN A 187 -31.02 -8.12 22.08
C GLN A 187 -31.19 -6.93 23.03
N ALA A 188 -32.38 -6.32 23.07
CA ALA A 188 -32.69 -5.26 24.02
C ALA A 188 -32.63 -5.76 25.47
N ASP A 189 -33.19 -6.94 25.75
CA ASP A 189 -33.15 -7.57 27.06
C ASP A 189 -31.70 -7.87 27.50
N LEU A 190 -30.87 -8.41 26.56
CA LEU A 190 -29.46 -8.69 26.84
C LEU A 190 -28.68 -7.39 27.10
N LEU A 191 -28.82 -6.39 26.23
CA LEU A 191 -28.14 -5.10 26.42
C LEU A 191 -28.58 -4.39 27.69
N SER A 192 -29.88 -4.46 28.02
CA SER A 192 -30.40 -3.93 29.28
C SER A 192 -29.78 -4.61 30.50
N PHE A 193 -29.62 -5.93 30.45
CA PHE A 193 -28.93 -6.67 31.50
C PHE A 193 -27.47 -6.25 31.63
N GLU A 194 -26.75 -6.18 30.52
CA GLU A 194 -25.32 -5.80 30.50
C GLU A 194 -25.09 -4.35 30.95
N VAL A 195 -25.93 -3.41 30.50
CA VAL A 195 -25.88 -2.00 30.94
C VAL A 195 -26.13 -1.91 32.45
N ASN A 196 -27.18 -2.58 32.95
CA ASN A 196 -27.51 -2.58 34.38
C ASN A 196 -26.40 -3.22 35.23
N GLU A 197 -25.76 -4.29 34.73
CA GLU A 197 -24.63 -4.94 35.42
C GLU A 197 -23.43 -3.97 35.58
N ILE A 198 -23.09 -3.24 34.52
CA ILE A 198 -21.99 -2.28 34.56
C ILE A 198 -22.36 -1.04 35.42
N GLU A 199 -23.58 -0.53 35.27
CA GLU A 199 -24.08 0.63 36.01
C GLU A 199 -24.13 0.36 37.51
N ALA A 200 -24.65 -0.81 37.91
CA ALA A 200 -24.71 -1.24 39.30
C ALA A 200 -23.31 -1.29 39.97
N ALA A 201 -22.29 -1.57 39.17
CA ALA A 201 -20.92 -1.58 39.65
C ALA A 201 -20.34 -0.18 39.91
N SER A 202 -20.94 0.89 39.38
CA SER A 202 -20.54 2.29 39.60
C SER A 202 -19.03 2.51 39.46
N LEU A 203 -18.45 2.05 38.35
CA LEU A 203 -17.00 2.06 38.13
C LEU A 203 -16.46 3.48 37.96
N GLN A 204 -15.29 3.73 38.54
CA GLN A 204 -14.56 4.99 38.37
C GLN A 204 -13.28 4.77 37.54
N LYS A 205 -12.97 5.72 36.68
CA LYS A 205 -11.78 5.62 35.82
C LYS A 205 -10.50 5.58 36.65
N GLY A 206 -9.72 4.51 36.53
CA GLY A 206 -8.47 4.30 37.27
C GLY A 206 -8.66 3.65 38.64
N GLU A 207 -9.89 3.31 39.05
CA GLU A 207 -10.22 2.65 40.31
C GLU A 207 -9.50 1.30 40.47
N ASP A 208 -9.40 0.55 39.40
CA ASP A 208 -8.71 -0.74 39.36
C ASP A 208 -7.23 -0.63 39.72
N GLU A 209 -6.52 0.36 39.18
CA GLU A 209 -5.10 0.57 39.48
C GLU A 209 -4.88 1.00 40.94
N GLU A 210 -5.79 1.79 41.46
CA GLU A 210 -5.72 2.28 42.84
C GLU A 210 -6.03 1.16 43.82
N LEU A 211 -7.10 0.39 43.59
CA LEU A 211 -7.46 -0.77 44.39
C LEU A 211 -6.42 -1.88 44.35
N GLU A 212 -5.77 -2.11 43.20
CA GLU A 212 -4.73 -3.12 43.07
C GLU A 212 -3.49 -2.77 43.92
N LYS A 213 -3.12 -1.47 43.93
CA LYS A 213 -2.05 -0.97 44.83
C LYS A 213 -2.44 -1.10 46.31
N GLN A 214 -3.71 -0.81 46.62
CA GLN A 214 -4.23 -0.94 47.99
C GLN A 214 -4.28 -2.42 48.42
N TYR A 215 -4.78 -3.30 47.55
CA TYR A 215 -4.81 -4.75 47.76
C TYR A 215 -3.43 -5.33 48.05
N GLN A 216 -2.43 -4.97 47.24
CA GLN A 216 -1.05 -5.42 47.43
C GLN A 216 -0.51 -5.00 48.83
N LYS A 217 -0.79 -3.78 49.27
CA LYS A 217 -0.41 -3.31 50.60
C LYS A 217 -1.09 -4.11 51.69
N LEU A 218 -2.39 -4.36 51.58
CA LEU A 218 -3.19 -5.09 52.53
C LEU A 218 -2.78 -6.58 52.58
N VAL A 219 -2.49 -7.22 51.44
CA VAL A 219 -1.94 -8.59 51.37
C VAL A 219 -0.62 -8.66 52.14
N HIS A 220 0.25 -7.68 51.97
CA HIS A 220 1.52 -7.64 52.73
C HIS A 220 1.28 -7.45 54.23
N ALA A 221 0.37 -6.52 54.61
CA ALA A 221 0.03 -6.29 55.99
C ALA A 221 -0.56 -7.56 56.67
N ARG A 222 -1.53 -8.20 55.99
CA ARG A 222 -2.13 -9.47 56.43
C ARG A 222 -1.09 -10.57 56.67
N ARG A 223 -0.19 -10.75 55.68
CA ARG A 223 0.88 -11.76 55.78
C ARG A 223 1.83 -11.49 56.93
N ILE A 224 2.13 -10.20 57.20
CA ILE A 224 2.93 -9.79 58.34
C ILE A 224 2.19 -10.13 59.65
N GLN A 225 0.91 -9.77 59.74
CA GLN A 225 0.08 -10.00 60.90
C GLN A 225 -0.07 -11.49 61.21
N GLU A 226 -0.36 -12.32 60.19
CA GLU A 226 -0.43 -13.77 60.33
C GLU A 226 0.89 -14.36 60.87
N ALA A 227 2.02 -13.89 60.33
CA ALA A 227 3.33 -14.34 60.77
C ALA A 227 3.65 -13.91 62.20
N VAL A 228 3.31 -12.66 62.56
CA VAL A 228 3.50 -12.13 63.91
C VAL A 228 2.61 -12.83 64.91
N THR A 229 1.33 -13.02 64.60
CA THR A 229 0.38 -13.76 65.45
C THR A 229 0.80 -15.22 65.61
N GLY A 230 1.21 -15.88 64.51
CA GLY A 230 1.72 -17.24 64.57
C GLY A 230 2.99 -17.37 65.43
N ALA A 231 3.92 -16.41 65.31
CA ALA A 231 5.11 -16.37 66.15
C ALA A 231 4.74 -16.16 67.62
N TYR A 232 3.80 -15.24 67.90
CA TYR A 232 3.33 -15.00 69.28
C TYR A 232 2.65 -16.24 69.90
N ALA A 233 1.80 -16.93 69.14
CA ALA A 233 1.17 -18.19 69.58
C ALA A 233 2.22 -19.28 69.95
N MET A 234 3.28 -19.38 69.09
CA MET A 234 4.35 -20.35 69.30
C MET A 234 5.27 -20.00 70.51
N THR A 235 5.50 -18.69 70.72
CA THR A 235 6.47 -18.24 71.75
C THR A 235 5.83 -17.75 73.03
N GLY A 236 4.52 -17.46 73.03
CA GLY A 236 3.74 -16.96 74.17
C GLY A 236 3.57 -17.92 75.27
N TYR A 237 2.66 -17.60 76.20
CA TYR A 237 2.36 -18.36 77.40
C TYR A 237 0.92 -18.88 77.49
N GLU A 238 0.14 -18.70 76.45
CA GLU A 238 -1.30 -18.97 76.42
C GLU A 238 -1.59 -20.43 76.01
N GLU A 239 -0.83 -20.94 75.02
CA GLU A 239 -1.02 -22.31 74.52
C GLU A 239 -0.16 -23.31 75.22
N GLU A 240 -0.71 -24.53 75.45
CA GLU A 240 -0.02 -25.58 76.21
C GLU A 240 1.33 -26.04 75.67
N GLU A 241 1.49 -26.00 74.32
CA GLU A 241 2.70 -26.39 73.61
C GLU A 241 3.57 -25.17 73.19
N SER A 242 3.26 -23.96 73.63
CA SER A 242 4.07 -22.81 73.40
C SER A 242 5.40 -22.81 74.12
N ALA A 243 6.41 -22.14 73.56
CA ALA A 243 7.74 -22.06 74.10
C ALA A 243 7.75 -21.48 75.53
N GLY A 244 6.94 -20.46 75.80
CA GLY A 244 6.81 -19.88 77.15
C GLY A 244 6.26 -20.89 78.19
N ASN A 245 5.21 -21.62 77.81
CA ASN A 245 4.67 -22.64 78.68
C ASN A 245 5.62 -23.82 78.90
N MET A 246 6.31 -24.25 77.83
CA MET A 246 7.34 -25.32 77.98
C MET A 246 8.50 -24.87 78.83
N LEU A 247 8.95 -23.61 78.65
CA LEU A 247 10.00 -23.02 79.47
C LEU A 247 9.57 -22.93 80.95
N GLY A 248 8.34 -22.46 81.17
CA GLY A 248 7.76 -22.38 82.51
C GLY A 248 7.61 -23.76 83.19
N ARG A 249 7.34 -24.86 82.43
CA ARG A 249 7.36 -26.24 82.94
C ARG A 249 8.78 -26.68 83.29
N ALA A 250 9.76 -26.42 82.41
CA ALA A 250 11.16 -26.72 82.63
C ALA A 250 11.71 -26.00 83.87
N MET A 251 11.36 -24.72 84.05
CA MET A 251 11.73 -23.92 85.19
C MET A 251 11.16 -24.55 86.53
N ARG A 252 9.91 -24.98 86.50
CA ARG A 252 9.29 -25.63 87.68
C ARG A 252 9.98 -26.92 88.00
N GLU A 253 10.30 -27.77 87.05
CA GLU A 253 11.01 -29.02 87.24
C GLU A 253 12.42 -28.77 87.83
N LEU A 254 13.20 -27.88 87.23
CA LEU A 254 14.52 -27.53 87.74
C LEU A 254 14.46 -26.90 89.13
N LYS A 255 13.51 -26.02 89.41
CA LYS A 255 13.33 -25.38 90.73
C LYS A 255 13.06 -26.38 91.82
N SER A 256 12.44 -27.54 91.54
CA SER A 256 12.18 -28.59 92.50
C SER A 256 13.45 -29.25 93.02
N VAL A 257 14.54 -29.26 92.23
CA VAL A 257 15.82 -29.90 92.52
C VAL A 257 17.01 -28.93 92.66
N GLN A 258 16.83 -27.66 92.33
CA GLN A 258 17.86 -26.62 92.30
C GLN A 258 18.69 -26.49 93.59
N LYS A 259 18.08 -26.74 94.76
CA LYS A 259 18.77 -26.68 96.07
C LYS A 259 19.64 -27.87 96.38
N LEU A 260 19.66 -28.88 95.49
CA LEU A 260 20.41 -30.12 95.70
C LEU A 260 21.82 -30.09 95.06
N ASP A 261 22.09 -29.18 94.16
CA ASP A 261 23.36 -29.07 93.44
C ASP A 261 23.62 -27.61 93.03
N GLU A 262 24.85 -27.06 93.23
CA GLU A 262 25.25 -25.70 92.90
C GLU A 262 25.29 -25.46 91.41
N GLU A 263 25.60 -26.47 90.56
CA GLU A 263 25.60 -26.31 89.09
C GLU A 263 24.18 -26.16 88.58
N LEU A 264 23.17 -26.72 89.22
CA LEU A 264 21.75 -26.56 88.88
C LEU A 264 21.23 -25.16 89.19
N ASP A 265 21.85 -24.42 90.10
CA ASP A 265 21.50 -23.01 90.38
C ASP A 265 21.93 -22.12 89.28
N VAL A 266 23.09 -22.34 88.63
CA VAL A 266 23.57 -21.62 87.45
C VAL A 266 22.66 -21.88 86.24
N LEU A 267 22.29 -23.15 86.00
CA LEU A 267 21.39 -23.53 84.92
C LEU A 267 19.97 -22.98 85.13
N GLY A 268 19.47 -22.89 86.31
CA GLY A 268 18.20 -22.25 86.67
C GLY A 268 18.21 -20.75 86.42
N GLY A 269 19.39 -20.12 86.69
CA GLY A 269 19.61 -18.72 86.33
C GLY A 269 19.55 -18.48 84.84
N GLN A 270 20.22 -19.29 84.03
CA GLN A 270 20.17 -19.22 82.57
C GLN A 270 18.73 -19.42 82.03
N LEU A 271 17.98 -20.35 82.59
CA LEU A 271 16.60 -20.58 82.19
C LEU A 271 15.71 -19.39 82.51
N THR A 272 15.98 -18.71 83.66
CA THR A 272 15.26 -17.48 84.01
C THR A 272 15.59 -16.28 83.07
N GLU A 273 16.85 -16.25 82.63
CA GLU A 273 17.28 -15.25 81.68
C GLU A 273 16.61 -15.47 80.30
N ILE A 274 16.52 -16.70 79.82
CA ILE A 274 15.80 -17.11 78.63
C ILE A 274 14.31 -16.71 78.73
N ASP A 275 13.67 -16.98 79.88
CA ASP A 275 12.28 -16.61 80.11
C ASP A 275 12.06 -15.10 80.05
N SER A 276 12.99 -14.36 80.68
CA SER A 276 12.94 -12.87 80.59
C SER A 276 13.07 -12.38 79.20
N LEU A 277 14.05 -12.91 78.41
CA LEU A 277 14.23 -12.56 76.99
C LEU A 277 13.02 -12.93 76.12
N LEU A 278 12.40 -14.08 76.40
CA LEU A 278 11.20 -14.54 75.71
C LEU A 278 10.00 -13.64 76.02
N ASN A 279 9.86 -13.20 77.26
CA ASN A 279 8.85 -12.24 77.67
C ASN A 279 9.04 -10.86 76.99
N ASP A 280 10.29 -10.37 76.98
CA ASP A 280 10.60 -9.09 76.28
C ASP A 280 10.33 -9.19 74.78
N PHE A 281 10.68 -10.33 74.15
CA PHE A 281 10.38 -10.61 72.76
C PHE A 281 8.86 -10.65 72.52
N ASN A 282 8.12 -11.40 73.30
CA ASN A 282 6.66 -11.47 73.11
C ASN A 282 5.95 -10.12 73.38
N ARG A 283 6.47 -9.33 74.27
CA ARG A 283 5.99 -7.99 74.52
C ARG A 283 6.24 -7.10 73.31
N ALA A 284 7.45 -7.14 72.76
CA ALA A 284 7.80 -6.41 71.53
C ALA A 284 6.96 -6.89 70.33
N LEU A 285 6.69 -8.18 70.22
CA LEU A 285 5.84 -8.74 69.20
C LEU A 285 4.39 -8.29 69.35
N SER A 286 3.88 -8.24 70.57
CA SER A 286 2.52 -7.69 70.86
C SER A 286 2.42 -6.21 70.52
N GLU A 287 3.40 -5.40 70.97
CA GLU A 287 3.45 -3.96 70.65
C GLU A 287 3.53 -3.72 69.15
N TYR A 288 4.29 -4.56 68.43
CA TYR A 288 4.37 -4.51 66.98
C TYR A 288 3.04 -4.93 66.32
N SER A 289 2.41 -5.99 66.80
CA SER A 289 1.09 -6.43 66.34
C SER A 289 0.03 -5.35 66.50
N ASP A 290 0.01 -4.69 67.67
CA ASP A 290 -0.94 -3.58 67.94
C ASP A 290 -0.66 -2.36 67.08
N SER A 291 0.56 -2.19 66.57
CA SER A 291 0.93 -1.10 65.67
C SER A 291 0.54 -1.38 64.21
N LEU A 292 0.25 -2.64 63.85
CA LEU A 292 -0.16 -3.01 62.51
C LEU A 292 -1.63 -2.59 62.32
N ASN A 293 -1.82 -1.55 61.52
CA ASN A 293 -3.18 -1.09 61.10
C ASN A 293 -3.66 -2.02 59.95
N PHE A 294 -4.05 -3.26 60.29
CA PHE A 294 -4.73 -4.13 59.35
C PHE A 294 -6.15 -4.40 59.84
N GLU A 295 -7.10 -3.99 59.01
CA GLU A 295 -8.51 -4.27 59.25
C GLU A 295 -9.00 -5.33 58.25
N GLU A 296 -9.42 -6.50 58.75
CA GLU A 296 -9.95 -7.63 57.96
C GLU A 296 -11.17 -7.17 57.10
N GLU A 297 -11.98 -6.25 57.67
CA GLU A 297 -13.14 -5.70 56.97
C GLU A 297 -12.71 -4.85 55.74
N GLU A 298 -11.65 -4.02 55.87
CA GLU A 298 -11.10 -3.25 54.77
C GLU A 298 -10.51 -4.16 53.69
N PHE A 299 -9.74 -5.18 54.10
CA PHE A 299 -9.19 -6.17 53.16
C PHE A 299 -10.28 -6.89 52.36
N ALA A 300 -11.31 -7.39 53.05
CA ALA A 300 -12.43 -8.08 52.42
C ALA A 300 -13.18 -7.18 51.46
N ALA A 301 -13.39 -5.91 51.81
CA ALA A 301 -14.06 -4.93 50.96
C ALA A 301 -13.26 -4.64 49.68
N VAL A 302 -11.92 -4.46 49.78
CA VAL A 302 -11.05 -4.24 48.63
C VAL A 302 -11.00 -5.46 47.73
N GLU A 303 -10.90 -6.67 48.33
CA GLU A 303 -10.89 -7.94 47.60
C GLU A 303 -12.21 -8.17 46.86
N GLU A 304 -13.35 -7.96 47.50
CA GLU A 304 -14.68 -8.09 46.88
C GLU A 304 -14.84 -7.09 45.72
N ARG A 305 -14.39 -5.85 45.93
CA ARG A 305 -14.46 -4.78 44.89
C ARG A 305 -13.57 -5.11 43.69
N LEU A 306 -12.33 -5.58 43.92
CA LEU A 306 -11.42 -6.03 42.84
C LEU A 306 -11.96 -7.23 42.09
N ASN A 307 -12.53 -8.19 42.79
CA ASN A 307 -13.16 -9.35 42.19
C ASN A 307 -14.32 -8.96 41.27
N LEU A 308 -15.15 -8.01 41.70
CA LEU A 308 -16.22 -7.43 40.89
C LEU A 308 -15.66 -6.77 39.62
N ILE A 309 -14.64 -5.92 39.77
CA ILE A 309 -14.01 -5.23 38.63
C ILE A 309 -13.37 -6.27 37.68
N ASN A 310 -12.64 -7.24 38.18
CA ASN A 310 -12.02 -8.30 37.39
C ASN A 310 -13.05 -9.17 36.66
N HIS A 311 -14.18 -9.45 37.29
CA HIS A 311 -15.29 -10.13 36.65
C HIS A 311 -15.84 -9.32 35.49
N LEU A 312 -16.05 -8.02 35.67
CA LEU A 312 -16.49 -7.11 34.60
C LEU A 312 -15.43 -6.94 33.49
N LYS A 313 -14.15 -6.86 33.86
CA LYS A 313 -13.05 -6.86 32.88
C LYS A 313 -13.07 -8.10 31.99
N SER A 314 -13.28 -9.26 32.56
CA SER A 314 -13.35 -10.51 31.78
C SER A 314 -14.51 -10.58 30.78
N LYS A 315 -15.56 -9.79 31.00
CA LYS A 315 -16.75 -9.77 30.12
C LYS A 315 -16.74 -8.61 29.11
N TYR A 316 -16.29 -7.44 29.52
CA TYR A 316 -16.59 -6.18 28.81
C TYR A 316 -15.36 -5.42 28.30
N GLY A 317 -14.14 -5.77 28.72
CA GLY A 317 -12.92 -5.12 28.28
C GLY A 317 -11.74 -5.35 29.22
N ASN A 318 -10.54 -5.03 28.80
CA ASN A 318 -9.33 -5.32 29.58
C ASN A 318 -9.05 -4.28 30.67
N THR A 319 -9.64 -3.08 30.55
CA THR A 319 -9.49 -1.95 31.51
C THR A 319 -10.84 -1.40 31.91
N VAL A 320 -10.90 -0.68 33.03
CA VAL A 320 -12.12 0.04 33.43
C VAL A 320 -12.52 1.07 32.36
N ALA A 321 -11.56 1.67 31.67
CA ALA A 321 -11.83 2.58 30.56
C ALA A 321 -12.54 1.87 29.39
N ASP A 322 -12.11 0.65 29.05
CA ASP A 322 -12.75 -0.16 28.02
C ASP A 322 -14.19 -0.55 28.42
N ILE A 323 -14.39 -0.89 29.69
CA ILE A 323 -15.73 -1.23 30.21
C ILE A 323 -16.66 -0.01 30.11
N LEU A 324 -16.17 1.18 30.48
CA LEU A 324 -16.96 2.41 30.39
C LEU A 324 -17.27 2.76 28.92
N THR A 325 -16.31 2.59 28.02
CA THR A 325 -16.55 2.76 26.58
C THR A 325 -17.58 1.74 26.07
N SER A 326 -17.46 0.48 26.49
CA SER A 326 -18.45 -0.56 26.17
C SER A 326 -19.84 -0.23 26.72
N TYR A 327 -19.91 0.32 27.94
CA TYR A 327 -21.14 0.79 28.55
C TYR A 327 -21.81 1.88 27.72
N GLU A 328 -21.06 2.93 27.33
CA GLU A 328 -21.56 3.99 26.48
C GLU A 328 -22.11 3.47 25.14
N GLN A 329 -21.36 2.59 24.48
CA GLN A 329 -21.79 1.96 23.22
C GLN A 329 -23.05 1.11 23.38
N LYS A 330 -23.13 0.34 24.49
CA LYS A 330 -24.30 -0.49 24.79
C LYS A 330 -25.52 0.33 25.18
N GLN A 331 -25.32 1.39 25.94
CA GLN A 331 -26.37 2.32 26.32
C GLN A 331 -26.94 3.04 25.08
N GLU A 332 -26.06 3.52 24.18
CA GLU A 332 -26.47 4.12 22.91
C GLU A 332 -27.26 3.12 22.06
N LYS A 333 -26.80 1.88 21.99
CA LYS A 333 -27.47 0.82 21.26
C LYS A 333 -28.82 0.44 21.87
N LEU A 334 -28.92 0.45 23.20
CA LEU A 334 -30.18 0.19 23.93
C LEU A 334 -31.18 1.32 23.73
N GLU A 335 -30.73 2.57 23.77
CA GLU A 335 -31.57 3.74 23.49
C GLU A 335 -32.06 3.74 22.03
N GLN A 336 -31.21 3.35 21.08
CA GLN A 336 -31.58 3.14 19.68
C GLN A 336 -32.68 2.09 19.52
N LEU A 337 -32.57 0.96 20.25
CA LEU A 337 -33.59 -0.09 20.23
C LEU A 337 -34.91 0.37 20.89
N GLY A 338 -34.84 1.22 21.92
CA GLY A 338 -36.03 1.76 22.60
C GLY A 338 -36.81 2.77 21.77
N ASN A 339 -36.13 3.52 20.92
CA ASN A 339 -36.72 4.52 20.02
C ASN A 339 -36.62 4.09 18.54
N TYR A 340 -36.73 2.81 18.30
CA TYR A 340 -36.42 2.17 17.02
C TYR A 340 -37.12 2.77 15.80
N GLU A 341 -38.41 3.03 15.88
CA GLU A 341 -39.16 3.57 14.73
C GLU A 341 -38.70 5.00 14.39
N LEU A 342 -38.51 5.82 15.41
CA LEU A 342 -38.02 7.19 15.24
C LEU A 342 -36.56 7.21 14.74
N TYR A 343 -35.75 6.30 15.25
CA TYR A 343 -34.37 6.16 14.81
C TYR A 343 -34.27 5.70 13.34
N LEU A 344 -35.10 4.71 12.93
CA LEU A 344 -35.15 4.26 11.53
C LEU A 344 -35.59 5.37 10.59
N GLU A 345 -36.57 6.18 10.99
CA GLU A 345 -37.04 7.31 10.19
C GLU A 345 -35.94 8.37 10.05
N GLN A 346 -35.22 8.66 11.13
CA GLN A 346 -34.07 9.57 11.11
C GLN A 346 -32.95 9.04 10.25
N LEU A 347 -32.61 7.74 10.37
CA LEU A 347 -31.56 7.09 9.59
C LEU A 347 -31.90 7.09 8.09
N LYS A 348 -33.14 6.73 7.73
CA LYS A 348 -33.62 6.80 6.35
C LYS A 348 -33.54 8.21 5.78
N LYS A 349 -33.89 9.22 6.60
CA LYS A 349 -33.78 10.61 6.20
C LYS A 349 -32.32 11.02 5.99
N GLN A 350 -31.41 10.64 6.89
CA GLN A 350 -29.98 10.91 6.73
C GLN A 350 -29.40 10.24 5.46
N ILE A 351 -29.82 9.02 5.17
CA ILE A 351 -29.42 8.31 3.95
C ILE A 351 -29.91 9.07 2.71
N GLU A 352 -31.16 9.53 2.72
CA GLU A 352 -31.70 10.29 1.59
C GLU A 352 -31.03 11.66 1.44
N ASP A 353 -30.77 12.37 2.53
CA ASP A 353 -30.04 13.64 2.52
C ASP A 353 -28.62 13.45 1.98
N LYS A 354 -27.91 12.38 2.39
CA LYS A 354 -26.59 12.02 1.87
C LYS A 354 -26.63 11.67 0.39
N LYS A 355 -27.65 10.92 -0.03
CA LYS A 355 -27.86 10.58 -1.45
C LYS A 355 -28.05 11.84 -2.30
N GLN A 356 -28.81 12.81 -1.83
CA GLN A 356 -28.99 14.09 -2.52
C GLN A 356 -27.67 14.87 -2.65
N HIS A 357 -26.85 14.94 -1.58
CA HIS A 357 -25.52 15.55 -1.62
C HIS A 357 -24.60 14.86 -2.61
N ILE A 358 -24.58 13.52 -2.63
CA ILE A 358 -23.81 12.73 -3.61
C ILE A 358 -24.26 13.08 -5.03
N LEU A 359 -25.55 13.16 -5.29
CA LEU A 359 -26.08 13.50 -6.62
C LEU A 359 -25.71 14.93 -7.04
N GLU A 360 -25.67 15.89 -6.12
CA GLU A 360 -25.22 17.26 -6.38
C GLU A 360 -23.74 17.32 -6.75
N ILE A 361 -22.88 16.60 -6.01
CA ILE A 361 -21.45 16.49 -6.33
C ILE A 361 -21.26 15.81 -7.68
N CYS A 362 -21.95 14.70 -7.94
CA CYS A 362 -21.92 14.01 -9.23
C CYS A 362 -22.39 14.92 -10.38
N LYS A 363 -23.43 15.72 -10.17
CA LYS A 363 -23.91 16.69 -11.16
C LYS A 363 -22.86 17.76 -11.47
N THR A 364 -22.17 18.24 -10.43
CA THR A 364 -21.07 19.21 -10.58
C THR A 364 -19.92 18.59 -11.37
N LEU A 365 -19.50 17.38 -11.01
CA LEU A 365 -18.45 16.64 -11.73
C LEU A 365 -18.84 16.37 -13.17
N SER A 366 -20.09 15.96 -13.44
CA SER A 366 -20.63 15.75 -14.77
C SER A 366 -20.63 17.04 -15.61
N GLY A 367 -20.98 18.17 -14.99
CA GLY A 367 -20.89 19.49 -15.64
C GLY A 367 -19.47 19.81 -16.09
N LEU A 368 -18.48 19.64 -15.20
CA LEU A 368 -17.06 19.84 -15.52
C LEU A 368 -16.57 18.92 -16.64
N ARG A 369 -17.01 17.67 -16.64
CA ARG A 369 -16.66 16.67 -17.66
C ARG A 369 -17.24 17.05 -19.04
N LYS A 370 -18.51 17.45 -19.09
CA LYS A 370 -19.17 17.90 -20.33
C LYS A 370 -18.52 19.17 -20.88
N GLU A 371 -18.16 20.12 -20.01
CA GLU A 371 -17.45 21.33 -20.42
C GLU A 371 -16.03 21.04 -20.94
N ALA A 372 -15.34 20.05 -20.38
CA ALA A 372 -13.99 19.67 -20.78
C ALA A 372 -13.95 18.73 -22.01
N ALA A 373 -15.02 18.01 -22.29
CA ALA A 373 -15.08 17.02 -23.36
C ALA A 373 -14.79 17.64 -24.74
N GLU A 374 -15.44 18.73 -25.12
CA GLU A 374 -15.27 19.38 -26.42
C GLU A 374 -13.87 20.00 -26.60
N PRO A 375 -13.30 20.77 -25.64
CA PRO A 375 -11.94 21.26 -25.75
C PRO A 375 -10.89 20.16 -25.88
N LEU A 376 -11.04 19.07 -25.07
CA LEU A 376 -10.14 17.92 -25.12
C LEU A 376 -10.26 17.20 -26.47
N SER A 377 -11.48 16.96 -26.94
CA SER A 377 -11.75 16.34 -28.24
C SER A 377 -11.06 17.14 -29.38
N ARG A 378 -11.20 18.47 -29.38
CA ARG A 378 -10.53 19.32 -30.36
C ARG A 378 -9.01 19.22 -30.30
N LYS A 379 -8.41 19.21 -29.10
CA LYS A 379 -6.96 19.08 -28.96
C LYS A 379 -6.45 17.73 -29.45
N LEU A 380 -7.13 16.64 -29.07
CA LEU A 380 -6.78 15.29 -29.50
C LEU A 380 -6.93 15.13 -31.02
N LYS A 381 -8.02 15.65 -31.59
CA LYS A 381 -8.21 15.67 -33.04
C LYS A 381 -7.08 16.41 -33.75
N ALA A 382 -6.69 17.60 -33.27
CA ALA A 382 -5.58 18.37 -33.83
C ALA A 382 -4.25 17.58 -33.75
N ALA A 383 -3.95 16.98 -32.61
CA ALA A 383 -2.75 16.14 -32.43
C ALA A 383 -2.75 14.93 -33.39
N MET A 384 -3.89 14.29 -33.63
CA MET A 384 -4.02 13.18 -34.58
C MET A 384 -3.83 13.66 -36.03
N ILE A 385 -4.35 14.83 -36.40
CA ILE A 385 -4.13 15.44 -37.74
C ILE A 385 -2.64 15.72 -37.96
N ASP A 386 -1.93 16.21 -36.94
CA ASP A 386 -0.47 16.37 -36.95
C ASP A 386 0.27 15.04 -37.18
N LEU A 387 -0.29 13.92 -36.76
CA LEU A 387 0.23 12.57 -37.01
C LEU A 387 -0.27 11.95 -38.33
N ASN A 388 -0.81 12.81 -39.22
CA ASN A 388 -1.26 12.49 -40.59
C ASN A 388 -2.49 11.53 -40.63
N PHE A 389 -3.38 11.61 -39.64
CA PHE A 389 -4.73 11.09 -39.81
C PHE A 389 -5.54 12.11 -40.63
N ILE A 390 -5.83 11.80 -41.91
CA ILE A 390 -6.29 12.80 -42.91
C ILE A 390 -7.68 13.36 -42.57
N ASP A 391 -8.63 12.52 -42.15
CA ASP A 391 -10.02 12.94 -41.88
C ASP A 391 -10.53 12.34 -40.57
N VAL A 392 -9.68 12.31 -39.54
CA VAL A 392 -10.05 11.77 -38.23
C VAL A 392 -11.22 12.56 -37.63
N GLN A 393 -12.25 11.86 -37.21
CA GLN A 393 -13.28 12.36 -36.32
C GLN A 393 -13.02 11.78 -34.93
N PHE A 394 -13.09 12.62 -33.92
CA PHE A 394 -12.93 12.20 -32.51
C PHE A 394 -13.93 12.96 -31.66
N ASP A 395 -14.62 12.25 -30.78
CA ASP A 395 -15.59 12.82 -29.86
C ASP A 395 -15.54 12.13 -28.51
N ILE A 396 -15.95 12.85 -27.46
CA ILE A 396 -16.02 12.35 -26.08
C ILE A 396 -17.46 12.44 -25.63
N GLU A 397 -18.10 11.30 -25.57
CA GLU A 397 -19.49 11.20 -25.11
C GLU A 397 -19.53 11.01 -23.59
N VAL A 398 -20.30 11.88 -22.91
CA VAL A 398 -20.51 11.83 -21.45
C VAL A 398 -21.99 11.62 -21.19
N THR A 399 -22.37 10.38 -20.89
CA THR A 399 -23.73 9.98 -20.56
C THR A 399 -23.89 9.84 -19.06
N SER A 400 -24.86 10.52 -18.45
CA SER A 400 -25.08 10.54 -17.02
C SER A 400 -26.17 9.51 -16.64
N ASP A 401 -25.89 8.71 -15.62
CA ASP A 401 -26.83 7.72 -15.04
C ASP A 401 -26.97 7.97 -13.52
N PRO A 402 -27.91 8.84 -13.10
CA PRO A 402 -28.09 9.20 -11.70
C PRO A 402 -28.52 8.05 -10.78
N ASP A 403 -29.04 6.97 -11.34
CA ASP A 403 -29.48 5.81 -10.55
C ASP A 403 -28.31 4.91 -10.13
N HIS A 404 -27.16 5.03 -10.80
CA HIS A 404 -25.96 4.24 -10.55
C HIS A 404 -24.75 5.14 -10.30
N PHE A 405 -24.56 5.59 -9.07
CA PHE A 405 -23.40 6.40 -8.67
C PHE A 405 -22.36 5.57 -7.90
N HIS A 406 -21.10 5.94 -8.06
CA HIS A 406 -19.94 5.29 -7.45
C HIS A 406 -18.82 6.31 -7.20
N ALA A 407 -17.67 5.86 -6.69
CA ALA A 407 -16.56 6.75 -6.31
C ALA A 407 -16.01 7.61 -7.47
N ASP A 408 -16.26 7.22 -8.71
CA ASP A 408 -15.87 7.98 -9.90
C ASP A 408 -17.04 8.83 -10.49
N GLY A 409 -18.15 8.98 -9.77
CA GLY A 409 -19.34 9.69 -10.21
C GLY A 409 -20.39 8.76 -10.81
N TYR A 410 -21.31 9.32 -11.59
CA TYR A 410 -22.37 8.58 -12.28
C TYR A 410 -22.27 8.62 -13.81
N ASP A 411 -21.16 9.19 -14.34
CA ASP A 411 -21.02 9.33 -15.79
C ASP A 411 -20.39 8.08 -16.41
N LYS A 412 -20.97 7.64 -17.50
CA LYS A 412 -20.34 6.76 -18.48
C LYS A 412 -19.66 7.63 -19.52
N ILE A 413 -18.36 7.46 -19.69
CA ILE A 413 -17.56 8.23 -20.64
C ILE A 413 -17.07 7.29 -21.72
N GLU A 414 -17.32 7.66 -22.99
CA GLU A 414 -16.86 6.91 -24.16
C GLU A 414 -16.05 7.82 -25.09
N PHE A 415 -14.90 7.33 -25.53
CA PHE A 415 -14.08 7.96 -26.55
C PHE A 415 -14.43 7.33 -27.90
N LEU A 416 -14.98 8.13 -28.78
CA LEU A 416 -15.43 7.72 -30.10
C LEU A 416 -14.49 8.25 -31.19
N ILE A 417 -14.15 7.40 -32.13
CA ILE A 417 -13.24 7.75 -33.22
C ILE A 417 -13.73 7.16 -34.55
N SER A 418 -13.49 7.91 -35.62
CA SER A 418 -13.46 7.44 -37.00
C SER A 418 -12.15 7.88 -37.64
N VAL A 419 -11.37 6.94 -38.13
CA VAL A 419 -10.04 7.22 -38.73
C VAL A 419 -10.08 7.37 -40.24
N ASN A 420 -11.19 6.96 -40.88
CA ASN A 420 -11.38 7.00 -42.34
C ASN A 420 -12.62 7.83 -42.72
N PRO A 421 -12.56 8.58 -43.84
CA PRO A 421 -13.71 9.33 -44.33
C PRO A 421 -14.92 8.43 -44.57
N GLY A 422 -16.08 8.83 -44.06
CA GLY A 422 -17.35 8.13 -44.30
C GLY A 422 -17.59 6.87 -43.43
N GLU A 423 -16.67 6.50 -42.55
CA GLU A 423 -16.92 5.48 -41.53
C GLU A 423 -17.70 6.05 -40.33
N ALA A 424 -18.57 5.24 -39.75
CA ALA A 424 -19.27 5.61 -38.52
C ALA A 424 -18.28 5.71 -37.36
N MET A 425 -18.50 6.66 -36.46
CA MET A 425 -17.75 6.73 -35.21
C MET A 425 -18.01 5.48 -34.36
N ARG A 426 -16.95 4.93 -33.82
CA ARG A 426 -16.98 3.74 -32.95
C ARG A 426 -16.06 3.94 -31.75
N PRO A 427 -16.29 3.22 -30.65
CA PRO A 427 -15.40 3.29 -29.50
C PRO A 427 -13.95 3.00 -29.88
N ILE A 428 -13.01 3.77 -29.31
CA ILE A 428 -11.58 3.70 -29.65
C ILE A 428 -10.99 2.29 -29.44
N TRP A 429 -11.52 1.53 -28.51
CA TRP A 429 -11.10 0.15 -28.25
C TRP A 429 -11.44 -0.83 -29.37
N GLN A 430 -12.24 -0.43 -30.35
CA GLN A 430 -12.56 -1.20 -31.57
C GLN A 430 -11.65 -0.88 -32.75
N VAL A 431 -10.67 0.00 -32.59
CA VAL A 431 -9.69 0.29 -33.63
C VAL A 431 -8.80 -0.92 -33.83
N ALA A 432 -8.73 -1.43 -35.06
CA ALA A 432 -8.17 -2.76 -35.34
C ALA A 432 -6.67 -2.77 -35.61
N SER A 433 -6.04 -1.63 -35.95
CA SER A 433 -4.63 -1.56 -36.36
C SER A 433 -3.72 -1.16 -35.20
N GLY A 434 -2.73 -2.02 -34.86
CA GLY A 434 -1.75 -1.74 -33.82
C GLY A 434 -0.97 -0.44 -34.05
N GLY A 435 -0.52 -0.20 -35.27
CA GLY A 435 0.22 1.03 -35.62
C GLY A 435 -0.65 2.29 -35.55
N GLU A 436 -1.94 2.22 -35.92
CA GLU A 436 -2.88 3.36 -35.74
C GLU A 436 -3.07 3.65 -34.27
N LEU A 437 -3.26 2.61 -33.46
CA LEU A 437 -3.47 2.75 -32.04
C LEU A 437 -2.23 3.32 -31.32
N SER A 438 -1.02 2.91 -31.70
CA SER A 438 0.22 3.49 -31.18
C SER A 438 0.35 4.98 -31.50
N ARG A 439 -0.05 5.40 -32.71
CA ARG A 439 -0.05 6.83 -33.09
C ARG A 439 -1.15 7.61 -32.37
N ILE A 440 -2.33 7.03 -32.18
CA ILE A 440 -3.40 7.63 -31.36
C ILE A 440 -2.88 7.82 -29.92
N MET A 441 -2.19 6.81 -29.34
CA MET A 441 -1.56 6.95 -28.03
C MET A 441 -0.53 8.07 -28.00
N LEU A 442 0.30 8.21 -29.04
CA LEU A 442 1.24 9.33 -29.12
C LEU A 442 0.51 10.68 -29.10
N ALA A 443 -0.64 10.82 -29.79
CA ALA A 443 -1.46 12.01 -29.74
C ALA A 443 -1.97 12.28 -28.32
N PHE A 444 -2.48 11.26 -27.64
CA PHE A 444 -2.91 11.38 -26.25
C PHE A 444 -1.76 11.81 -25.35
N LYS A 445 -0.63 11.14 -25.41
CA LYS A 445 0.55 11.47 -24.59
C LYS A 445 1.10 12.88 -24.86
N THR A 446 0.98 13.37 -26.08
CA THR A 446 1.34 14.76 -26.40
C THR A 446 0.37 15.76 -25.74
N VAL A 447 -0.93 15.46 -25.70
CA VAL A 447 -1.94 16.35 -25.09
C VAL A 447 -1.89 16.29 -23.54
N PHE A 448 -1.49 15.16 -22.97
CA PHE A 448 -1.41 14.95 -21.53
C PHE A 448 0.01 15.07 -20.94
N ALA A 449 1.02 15.44 -21.74
CA ALA A 449 2.44 15.44 -21.32
C ALA A 449 2.70 16.15 -19.99
N ASP A 450 2.08 17.32 -19.80
CA ASP A 450 2.23 18.15 -18.60
C ASP A 450 1.41 17.64 -17.39
N LYS A 451 0.58 16.63 -17.59
CA LYS A 451 -0.41 16.17 -16.59
C LYS A 451 -0.18 14.74 -16.11
N GLU A 452 0.76 14.05 -16.72
CA GLU A 452 1.10 12.67 -16.38
C GLU A 452 2.45 12.60 -15.68
N ASP A 453 2.51 11.81 -14.61
CA ASP A 453 3.71 11.65 -13.78
C ASP A 453 4.68 10.58 -14.31
N THR A 454 4.24 9.77 -15.28
CA THR A 454 5.06 8.72 -15.89
C THR A 454 6.28 9.32 -16.59
N ALA A 455 7.47 8.90 -16.16
CA ALA A 455 8.72 9.46 -16.64
C ALA A 455 9.25 8.80 -17.93
N THR A 456 8.87 7.54 -18.19
CA THR A 456 9.39 6.73 -19.31
C THR A 456 8.25 6.20 -20.18
N LEU A 457 8.33 6.42 -21.48
CA LEU A 457 7.38 5.93 -22.47
C LEU A 457 8.10 5.02 -23.46
N ILE A 458 7.55 3.85 -23.72
CA ILE A 458 8.09 2.91 -24.71
C ILE A 458 7.11 2.74 -25.86
N PHE A 459 7.58 2.97 -27.08
CA PHE A 459 6.78 2.80 -28.30
C PHE A 459 7.32 1.66 -29.15
N ASP A 460 6.47 0.67 -29.39
CA ASP A 460 6.70 -0.39 -30.38
C ASP A 460 5.71 -0.24 -31.55
N GLU A 461 6.13 -0.64 -32.74
CA GLU A 461 5.30 -0.65 -33.96
C GLU A 461 4.67 0.70 -34.35
N ILE A 462 5.13 1.82 -33.78
CA ILE A 462 4.61 3.16 -34.12
C ILE A 462 4.80 3.53 -35.59
N ASP A 463 5.76 2.89 -36.24
CA ASP A 463 6.14 3.06 -37.65
C ASP A 463 5.41 2.09 -38.60
N THR A 464 4.53 1.22 -38.08
CA THR A 464 3.78 0.28 -38.91
C THR A 464 2.77 0.99 -39.80
N GLY A 465 2.86 0.73 -41.11
CA GLY A 465 1.94 1.28 -42.11
C GLY A 465 2.16 2.77 -42.44
N ILE A 466 3.28 3.35 -42.05
CA ILE A 466 3.62 4.75 -42.38
C ILE A 466 4.96 4.84 -43.12
N SER A 467 5.12 5.92 -43.88
CA SER A 467 6.36 6.26 -44.58
C SER A 467 6.44 7.75 -44.88
N GLY A 468 7.57 8.21 -45.39
CA GLY A 468 7.75 9.54 -45.90
C GLY A 468 7.34 10.66 -44.93
N LYS A 469 6.37 11.49 -45.34
CA LYS A 469 5.91 12.64 -44.53
C LYS A 469 5.29 12.27 -43.19
N THR A 470 4.54 11.16 -43.13
CA THR A 470 3.92 10.70 -41.89
C THR A 470 5.00 10.29 -40.88
N ALA A 471 6.03 9.60 -41.31
CA ALA A 471 7.15 9.21 -40.44
C ALA A 471 7.87 10.43 -39.85
N TRP A 472 8.04 11.51 -40.65
CA TRP A 472 8.60 12.76 -40.16
C TRP A 472 7.70 13.42 -39.09
N LYS A 473 6.39 13.50 -39.34
CA LYS A 473 5.43 14.03 -38.35
C LYS A 473 5.44 13.27 -37.04
N VAL A 474 5.46 11.95 -37.09
CA VAL A 474 5.60 11.08 -35.90
C VAL A 474 6.91 11.37 -35.20
N SER A 475 8.03 11.45 -35.92
CA SER A 475 9.34 11.70 -35.32
C SER A 475 9.42 13.10 -34.67
N GLU A 476 8.84 14.12 -35.26
CA GLU A 476 8.75 15.48 -34.69
C GLU A 476 7.97 15.47 -33.36
N LYS A 477 6.81 14.78 -33.31
CA LYS A 477 6.02 14.66 -32.07
C LYS A 477 6.74 13.88 -30.97
N MET A 478 7.44 12.81 -31.33
CA MET A 478 8.29 12.07 -30.39
C MET A 478 9.44 12.94 -29.88
N GLY A 479 10.08 13.71 -30.77
CA GLY A 479 11.13 14.67 -30.40
C GLY A 479 10.64 15.76 -29.45
N GLN A 480 9.40 16.26 -29.63
CA GLN A 480 8.77 17.20 -28.70
C GLN A 480 8.55 16.58 -27.33
N LEU A 481 7.91 15.42 -27.29
CA LEU A 481 7.60 14.70 -26.05
C LEU A 481 8.85 14.26 -25.30
N SER A 482 9.95 13.99 -26.01
CA SER A 482 11.22 13.55 -25.42
C SER A 482 11.97 14.62 -24.62
N ARG A 483 11.53 15.89 -24.64
CA ARG A 483 12.11 16.96 -23.81
C ARG A 483 11.80 16.76 -22.33
N ASP A 484 10.56 16.35 -22.06
CA ASP A 484 10.04 16.22 -20.70
C ASP A 484 10.02 14.77 -20.23
N LYS A 485 9.90 13.82 -21.17
CA LYS A 485 9.81 12.39 -20.91
C LYS A 485 10.98 11.63 -21.54
N GLN A 486 11.41 10.56 -20.92
CA GLN A 486 12.28 9.59 -21.58
C GLN A 486 11.45 8.76 -22.55
N ILE A 487 11.86 8.70 -23.80
CA ILE A 487 11.22 7.86 -24.81
C ILE A 487 12.18 6.78 -25.28
N ILE A 488 11.69 5.55 -25.32
CA ILE A 488 12.36 4.41 -25.92
C ILE A 488 11.51 3.95 -27.10
N CYS A 489 12.05 3.95 -28.31
CA CYS A 489 11.28 3.59 -29.49
C CYS A 489 12.07 2.59 -30.35
N ILE A 490 11.38 1.54 -30.78
CA ILE A 490 11.88 0.61 -31.79
C ILE A 490 11.36 1.05 -33.16
N THR A 491 12.27 1.17 -34.15
CA THR A 491 11.88 1.58 -35.49
C THR A 491 12.76 0.91 -36.57
N HIS A 492 12.20 0.87 -37.77
CA HIS A 492 12.95 0.55 -38.99
C HIS A 492 12.97 1.76 -39.95
N LEU A 493 12.35 2.89 -39.57
CA LEU A 493 12.26 4.08 -40.41
C LEU A 493 13.41 5.07 -40.14
N PRO A 494 14.15 5.49 -41.15
CA PRO A 494 15.26 6.42 -40.99
C PRO A 494 14.82 7.78 -40.46
N GLN A 495 13.58 8.24 -40.74
CA GLN A 495 13.03 9.51 -40.27
C GLN A 495 12.95 9.54 -38.74
N ILE A 496 12.47 8.45 -38.14
CA ILE A 496 12.37 8.32 -36.67
C ILE A 496 13.76 8.14 -36.08
N ALA A 497 14.60 7.31 -36.72
CA ALA A 497 15.97 7.06 -36.24
C ALA A 497 16.85 8.32 -36.29
N ALA A 498 16.65 9.22 -37.26
CA ALA A 498 17.37 10.48 -37.35
C ALA A 498 17.10 11.42 -36.16
N MET A 499 15.92 11.30 -35.51
CA MET A 499 15.52 12.12 -34.37
C MET A 499 16.16 11.66 -33.04
N ALA A 500 16.89 10.55 -33.02
CA ALA A 500 17.48 9.97 -31.81
C ALA A 500 18.44 10.92 -31.07
N ASP A 501 18.31 11.04 -29.76
CA ASP A 501 19.34 11.57 -28.87
C ASP A 501 20.38 10.48 -28.55
N THR A 502 19.92 9.25 -28.37
CA THR A 502 20.78 8.07 -28.27
C THR A 502 20.28 7.00 -29.24
N HIS A 503 21.20 6.50 -30.06
CA HIS A 503 20.89 5.49 -31.09
C HIS A 503 21.57 4.16 -30.74
N PHE A 504 20.78 3.11 -30.66
CA PHE A 504 21.23 1.73 -30.41
C PHE A 504 20.98 0.87 -31.64
N LEU A 505 21.92 0.00 -31.94
CA LEU A 505 21.82 -1.00 -33.00
C LEU A 505 21.67 -2.39 -32.39
N ILE A 506 20.68 -3.12 -32.85
CA ILE A 506 20.45 -4.53 -32.51
C ILE A 506 20.88 -5.40 -33.68
N GLU A 507 21.86 -6.27 -33.44
CA GLU A 507 22.41 -7.16 -34.46
C GLU A 507 22.37 -8.60 -33.96
N LYS A 508 22.19 -9.54 -34.90
CA LYS A 508 22.41 -10.96 -34.67
C LYS A 508 23.80 -11.32 -35.09
N SER A 509 24.52 -11.99 -34.21
CA SER A 509 25.82 -12.59 -34.49
C SER A 509 25.79 -14.08 -34.18
N VAL A 510 26.68 -14.82 -34.80
CA VAL A 510 26.88 -16.24 -34.50
C VAL A 510 28.17 -16.37 -33.69
N LYS A 511 28.03 -16.67 -32.40
CA LYS A 511 29.14 -16.93 -31.48
C LYS A 511 29.08 -18.40 -31.06
N GLU A 512 30.18 -19.14 -31.20
CA GLU A 512 30.28 -20.55 -30.77
C GLU A 512 29.16 -21.45 -31.31
N ASN A 513 28.83 -21.28 -32.60
CA ASN A 513 27.76 -22.00 -33.28
C ASN A 513 26.34 -21.79 -32.74
N ARG A 514 26.12 -20.66 -32.03
CA ARG A 514 24.82 -20.22 -31.47
C ARG A 514 24.52 -18.80 -31.90
N THR A 515 23.27 -18.53 -32.20
CA THR A 515 22.82 -17.17 -32.49
C THR A 515 22.74 -16.38 -31.18
N VAL A 516 23.37 -15.20 -31.15
CA VAL A 516 23.35 -14.24 -30.04
C VAL A 516 22.87 -12.91 -30.59
N THR A 517 22.03 -12.23 -29.80
CA THR A 517 21.63 -10.85 -30.07
C THR A 517 22.49 -9.93 -29.23
N ASP A 518 23.22 -9.07 -29.90
CA ASP A 518 24.04 -8.01 -29.31
C ASP A 518 23.34 -6.64 -29.51
N LEU A 519 23.36 -5.77 -28.51
CA LEU A 519 22.86 -4.43 -28.60
C LEU A 519 23.99 -3.45 -28.26
N THR A 520 24.26 -2.52 -29.18
CA THR A 520 25.36 -1.58 -29.05
C THR A 520 24.88 -0.14 -29.19
N LYS A 521 25.37 0.74 -28.31
CA LYS A 521 25.19 2.18 -28.46
C LYS A 521 26.08 2.67 -29.61
N LEU A 522 25.47 3.31 -30.59
CA LEU A 522 26.18 3.84 -31.75
C LEU A 522 26.87 5.16 -31.44
N SER A 523 28.07 5.33 -31.96
CA SER A 523 28.70 6.65 -32.09
C SER A 523 27.95 7.49 -33.13
N GLU A 524 28.25 8.78 -33.22
CA GLU A 524 27.66 9.66 -34.23
C GLU A 524 27.90 9.15 -35.66
N GLU A 525 29.10 8.67 -35.94
CA GLU A 525 29.47 8.08 -37.24
C GLU A 525 28.73 6.76 -37.45
N GLY A 526 28.63 5.89 -36.42
CA GLY A 526 27.87 4.65 -36.49
C GLY A 526 26.39 4.88 -36.76
N SER A 527 25.82 5.91 -36.12
CA SER A 527 24.42 6.32 -36.35
C SER A 527 24.19 6.80 -37.78
N LEU A 528 25.14 7.53 -38.39
CA LEU A 528 25.03 7.96 -39.80
C LEU A 528 25.12 6.76 -40.77
N ARG A 529 25.98 5.78 -40.49
CA ARG A 529 26.08 4.55 -41.28
C ARG A 529 24.79 3.72 -41.19
N GLU A 530 24.22 3.59 -40.01
CA GLU A 530 22.95 2.88 -39.81
C GLU A 530 21.80 3.58 -40.50
N LEU A 531 21.73 4.92 -40.43
CA LEU A 531 20.75 5.70 -41.18
C LEU A 531 20.90 5.50 -42.71
N ALA A 532 22.13 5.48 -43.21
CA ALA A 532 22.38 5.20 -44.63
C ALA A 532 21.92 3.79 -45.01
N ARG A 533 22.13 2.77 -44.16
CA ARG A 533 21.62 1.42 -44.33
C ARG A 533 20.10 1.37 -44.37
N LEU A 534 19.42 2.06 -43.47
CA LEU A 534 17.96 2.15 -43.41
C LEU A 534 17.37 2.86 -44.65
N LEU A 535 18.13 3.71 -45.32
CA LEU A 535 17.73 4.35 -46.61
C LEU A 535 17.83 3.39 -47.82
N GLY A 536 18.21 2.13 -47.59
CA GLY A 536 18.24 1.10 -48.62
C GLY A 536 19.59 0.96 -49.37
N SER A 537 20.67 1.48 -48.81
CA SER A 537 22.02 1.32 -49.39
C SER A 537 22.64 0.02 -48.90
N GLU A 538 22.71 -1.02 -49.74
CA GLU A 538 23.44 -2.25 -49.45
C GLU A 538 24.94 -1.97 -49.26
N GLU A 539 25.51 -1.03 -50.02
CA GLU A 539 26.83 -0.46 -49.77
C GLU A 539 26.70 1.01 -49.31
N VAL A 540 27.38 1.36 -48.20
CA VAL A 540 27.36 2.70 -47.61
C VAL A 540 28.10 3.67 -48.57
N SER A 541 27.36 4.24 -49.51
CA SER A 541 27.89 5.25 -50.47
C SER A 541 28.03 6.62 -49.79
N GLU A 542 28.96 7.44 -50.29
CA GLU A 542 29.09 8.86 -49.82
C GLU A 542 27.80 9.64 -49.96
N ALA A 543 27.00 9.38 -50.99
CA ALA A 543 25.69 10.02 -51.20
C ALA A 543 24.68 9.62 -50.11
N ALA A 544 24.67 8.35 -49.72
CA ALA A 544 23.79 7.86 -48.62
C ALA A 544 24.17 8.48 -47.27
N ILE A 545 25.45 8.62 -46.98
CA ILE A 545 25.93 9.31 -45.78
C ILE A 545 25.57 10.79 -45.80
N SER A 546 25.71 11.45 -46.97
CA SER A 546 25.31 12.87 -47.13
C SER A 546 23.82 13.06 -46.83
N ASN A 547 22.96 12.17 -47.34
CA ASN A 547 21.52 12.20 -47.09
C ASN A 547 21.20 11.93 -45.59
N ALA A 548 21.87 10.98 -44.99
CA ALA A 548 21.75 10.70 -43.54
C ALA A 548 22.13 11.91 -42.67
N LYS A 549 23.18 12.68 -43.07
CA LYS A 549 23.57 13.92 -42.41
C LYS A 549 22.50 15.00 -42.55
N GLU A 550 21.96 15.20 -43.76
CA GLU A 550 20.87 16.16 -43.99
C GLU A 550 19.63 15.82 -43.14
N MET A 551 19.29 14.53 -43.03
CA MET A 551 18.19 14.08 -42.17
C MET A 551 18.45 14.41 -40.70
N LYS A 552 19.64 14.16 -40.16
CA LYS A 552 19.97 14.55 -38.78
C LYS A 552 19.91 16.05 -38.54
N VAL A 553 20.43 16.83 -39.46
CA VAL A 553 20.35 18.31 -39.40
C VAL A 553 18.90 18.78 -39.41
N THR A 554 18.06 18.18 -40.26
CA THR A 554 16.62 18.50 -40.31
C THR A 554 15.92 18.12 -39.00
N ALA A 555 16.23 16.94 -38.45
CA ALA A 555 15.71 16.46 -37.16
C ALA A 555 16.10 17.41 -36.01
N GLN A 556 17.35 17.85 -35.97
CA GLN A 556 17.84 18.76 -34.95
C GLN A 556 17.15 20.13 -35.02
N LYS A 557 17.00 20.68 -36.24
CA LYS A 557 16.25 21.91 -36.45
C LYS A 557 14.78 21.79 -36.00
N ALA A 558 14.14 20.67 -36.30
CA ALA A 558 12.77 20.41 -35.85
C ALA A 558 12.64 20.38 -34.33
N LYS A 559 13.64 19.81 -33.62
CA LYS A 559 13.72 19.86 -32.15
C LYS A 559 13.89 21.31 -31.63
N GLU A 560 14.67 22.15 -32.29
CA GLU A 560 14.95 23.54 -31.86
C GLU A 560 13.78 24.50 -32.16
N GLN A 561 13.06 24.32 -33.26
CA GLN A 561 11.97 25.23 -33.69
C GLN A 561 10.70 25.15 -32.85
N THR A 562 10.61 24.20 -31.95
CA THR A 562 9.42 24.01 -31.12
C THR A 562 9.62 24.59 -29.71
N THR A 563 10.62 25.46 -29.56
CA THR A 563 10.83 26.31 -28.38
C THR A 563 9.95 27.57 -28.52
#